data_0a74982a90b7462270d12bfcdfbac372
#
_entry.id   0a74982a90b7462270d12bfcdfbac372
#
_cell.length_a   1.000
_cell.length_b   1.000
_cell.length_c   1.000
_cell.angle_alpha   90.00
_cell.angle_beta   90.00
_cell.angle_gamma   90.00
#
_symmetry.space_group_name_H-M   'P 1'
#
loop_
_entity.id
_entity.type
_entity.pdbx_description
1 polymer ?
#
loop_
_entity_poly.entity_id
_entity_poly.type
_entity_poly.pdbx_seq_one_letter_code
_entity_poly.pdbx_strand_id
1 'polypeptide(L)'
;MNPDRTLPAAALLAAAALCAAALPAAAQFPTKPIHIVVPYQAGGTSEMMARSVADQLQTALKQPVVIDNRPGGGTTIGAAAVAQAPADGYFLFVNASSFLINAQLMKGLPYDSAKDFVPLTLAASNPHVLVAFNGLGVGNFREFLAMAKQKGNAMSYASFGNGSSGHLAFELLKKTYDFQMLHVPYKGVPAAMTDVMGGNVQAMLTDLPPAVPQVKGGKLSGLAIAADQRSPALPDTPTFKEAGGTPFVSRSWYGFLVRSGTPPEIVKVLQTEIVKALHNPGLKDKLRAAGMDTYGTSAEEFDGVIVVLIITA
;
A
#
# COMPACT_ATOMS: atom_id res chain seq x y z
N MET A 1 14.96 -1.46 80.15
CA MET A 1 14.24 -2.65 79.69
C MET A 1 13.24 -2.17 78.65
N ASN A 2 13.56 -2.36 77.32
CA ASN A 2 12.63 -2.04 76.23
C ASN A 2 11.89 -3.29 75.82
N PRO A 3 10.55 -3.29 75.75
CA PRO A 3 9.82 -4.48 75.31
C PRO A 3 9.88 -4.53 73.76
N ASP A 4 10.25 -5.71 73.26
CA ASP A 4 10.26 -6.10 71.87
C ASP A 4 8.96 -5.78 71.18
N ARG A 5 9.02 -4.90 70.14
CA ARG A 5 7.94 -4.69 69.18
C ARG A 5 8.06 -5.75 68.07
N THR A 6 7.61 -6.96 68.34
CA THR A 6 7.36 -7.94 67.32
C THR A 6 6.10 -7.55 66.51
N LEU A 7 6.23 -7.16 65.27
CA LEU A 7 5.07 -6.98 64.39
C LEU A 7 4.32 -8.31 64.25
N PRO A 8 2.99 -8.33 64.41
CA PRO A 8 2.23 -9.59 64.33
C PRO A 8 2.32 -10.15 62.90
N ALA A 9 2.58 -11.47 62.81
CA ALA A 9 2.71 -12.19 61.54
C ALA A 9 1.54 -11.95 60.54
N ALA A 10 0.36 -11.62 61.08
CA ALA A 10 -0.81 -11.21 60.31
C ALA A 10 -0.59 -9.90 59.49
N ALA A 11 0.21 -8.94 60.00
CA ALA A 11 0.50 -7.69 59.27
C ALA A 11 1.48 -7.92 58.10
N LEU A 12 2.42 -8.86 58.26
CA LEU A 12 3.33 -9.27 57.18
C LEU A 12 2.61 -10.05 56.05
N LEU A 13 1.66 -10.92 56.42
CA LEU A 13 0.82 -11.64 55.46
C LEU A 13 -0.15 -10.71 54.73
N ALA A 14 -0.71 -9.69 55.37
CA ALA A 14 -1.56 -8.69 54.74
C ALA A 14 -0.77 -7.79 53.79
N ALA A 15 0.46 -7.39 54.13
CA ALA A 15 1.35 -6.62 53.25
C ALA A 15 1.79 -7.44 52.01
N ALA A 16 2.11 -8.73 52.17
CA ALA A 16 2.42 -9.64 51.07
C ALA A 16 1.23 -9.87 50.13
N ALA A 17 0.00 -9.96 50.66
CA ALA A 17 -1.22 -10.08 49.84
C ALA A 17 -1.54 -8.80 49.08
N LEU A 18 -1.29 -7.60 49.63
CA LEU A 18 -1.43 -6.33 48.91
C LEU A 18 -0.38 -6.16 47.81
N CYS A 19 0.86 -6.60 48.01
CA CYS A 19 1.92 -6.59 46.97
C CYS A 19 1.65 -7.59 45.83
N ALA A 20 1.02 -8.73 46.11
CA ALA A 20 0.64 -9.72 45.09
C ALA A 20 -0.55 -9.27 44.22
N ALA A 21 -1.40 -8.35 44.71
CA ALA A 21 -2.51 -7.77 43.97
C ALA A 21 -2.09 -6.62 43.02
N ALA A 22 -0.85 -6.14 43.12
CA ALA A 22 -0.28 -5.08 42.26
C ALA A 22 0.50 -5.65 41.04
N LEU A 23 0.09 -6.79 40.50
CA LEU A 23 0.53 -7.15 39.17
C LEU A 23 0.01 -6.04 38.22
N PRO A 24 0.87 -5.34 37.48
CA PRO A 24 0.40 -4.38 36.51
C PRO A 24 -0.52 -5.17 35.58
N ALA A 25 -1.81 -4.81 35.54
CA ALA A 25 -2.67 -5.23 34.47
C ALA A 25 -1.97 -4.79 33.21
N ALA A 26 -1.38 -5.72 32.47
CA ALA A 26 -0.74 -5.44 31.18
C ALA A 26 -1.77 -4.62 30.42
N ALA A 27 -1.46 -3.34 30.17
CA ALA A 27 -2.40 -2.42 29.58
C ALA A 27 -2.89 -3.05 28.29
N GLN A 28 -4.18 -3.41 28.25
CA GLN A 28 -4.75 -4.21 27.17
C GLN A 28 -4.66 -3.40 25.90
N PHE A 29 -3.71 -3.75 25.03
CA PHE A 29 -3.56 -3.09 23.72
C PHE A 29 -4.76 -3.42 22.82
N PRO A 30 -5.34 -2.41 22.12
CA PRO A 30 -5.06 -0.98 22.18
C PRO A 30 -5.94 -0.23 23.22
N THR A 31 -5.41 0.87 23.79
CA THR A 31 -6.13 1.75 24.73
C THR A 31 -6.36 3.16 24.17
N LYS A 32 -5.80 3.47 23.01
CA LYS A 32 -5.91 4.75 22.29
C LYS A 32 -6.06 4.51 20.79
N PRO A 33 -6.41 5.53 19.99
CA PRO A 33 -6.53 5.38 18.53
C PRO A 33 -5.27 4.83 17.87
N ILE A 34 -5.46 3.97 16.87
CA ILE A 34 -4.39 3.45 15.99
C ILE A 34 -4.35 4.32 14.73
N HIS A 35 -3.16 4.66 14.27
CA HIS A 35 -2.94 5.44 13.06
C HIS A 35 -2.39 4.52 11.95
N ILE A 36 -3.01 4.52 10.78
CA ILE A 36 -2.49 3.87 9.58
C ILE A 36 -1.92 4.96 8.67
N VAL A 37 -0.60 5.02 8.59
CA VAL A 37 0.10 5.97 7.73
C VAL A 37 0.11 5.44 6.31
N VAL A 38 -0.47 6.24 5.39
CA VAL A 38 -0.53 5.97 3.95
C VAL A 38 0.38 6.98 3.24
N PRO A 39 1.43 6.53 2.51
CA PRO A 39 2.44 7.44 1.94
C PRO A 39 2.03 8.09 0.61
N TYR A 40 0.74 8.22 0.35
CA TYR A 40 0.17 8.80 -0.87
C TYR A 40 -0.98 9.75 -0.54
N GLN A 41 -1.35 10.57 -1.53
CA GLN A 41 -2.55 11.40 -1.45
C GLN A 41 -3.81 10.55 -1.24
N ALA A 42 -4.78 11.13 -0.55
CA ALA A 42 -6.09 10.53 -0.35
C ALA A 42 -6.79 10.22 -1.69
N GLY A 43 -7.60 9.16 -1.70
CA GLY A 43 -8.37 8.71 -2.89
C GLY A 43 -7.64 7.70 -3.78
N GLY A 44 -6.41 7.27 -3.43
CA GLY A 44 -5.66 6.24 -4.15
C GLY A 44 -5.90 4.82 -3.62
N THR A 45 -5.29 3.84 -4.30
CA THR A 45 -5.44 2.40 -4.00
C THR A 45 -4.97 2.04 -2.58
N SER A 46 -3.83 2.60 -2.16
CA SER A 46 -3.28 2.35 -0.81
C SER A 46 -4.25 2.80 0.29
N GLU A 47 -4.91 3.96 0.12
CA GLU A 47 -5.89 4.43 1.10
C GLU A 47 -7.17 3.59 1.06
N MET A 48 -7.66 3.23 -0.12
CA MET A 48 -8.85 2.39 -0.25
C MET A 48 -8.65 1.07 0.49
N MET A 49 -7.50 0.43 0.34
CA MET A 49 -7.15 -0.80 1.05
C MET A 49 -7.01 -0.55 2.55
N ALA A 50 -6.26 0.48 2.95
CA ALA A 50 -6.07 0.84 4.35
C ALA A 50 -7.40 1.11 5.07
N ARG A 51 -8.30 1.89 4.45
CA ARG A 51 -9.63 2.22 5.00
C ARG A 51 -10.49 0.98 5.12
N SER A 52 -10.47 0.08 4.13
CA SER A 52 -11.23 -1.16 4.17
C SER A 52 -10.80 -2.07 5.33
N VAL A 53 -9.50 -2.11 5.65
CA VAL A 53 -8.98 -2.84 6.82
C VAL A 53 -9.26 -2.08 8.10
N ALA A 54 -9.12 -0.75 8.13
CA ALA A 54 -9.39 0.10 9.29
C ALA A 54 -10.80 -0.08 9.85
N ASP A 55 -11.81 -0.14 8.98
CA ASP A 55 -13.21 -0.36 9.38
C ASP A 55 -13.38 -1.68 10.16
N GLN A 56 -12.69 -2.75 9.74
CA GLN A 56 -12.71 -4.04 10.43
C GLN A 56 -11.93 -4.01 11.74
N LEU A 57 -10.73 -3.39 11.73
CA LEU A 57 -9.90 -3.26 12.93
C LEU A 57 -10.60 -2.44 14.01
N GLN A 58 -11.27 -1.34 13.65
CA GLN A 58 -12.02 -0.52 14.60
C GLN A 58 -13.09 -1.35 15.33
N THR A 59 -13.80 -2.21 14.60
CA THR A 59 -14.82 -3.11 15.17
C THR A 59 -14.19 -4.16 16.07
N ALA A 60 -13.10 -4.79 15.63
CA ALA A 60 -12.45 -5.89 16.35
C ALA A 60 -11.73 -5.40 17.63
N LEU A 61 -11.01 -4.29 17.52
CA LEU A 61 -10.16 -3.76 18.60
C LEU A 61 -10.90 -2.74 19.48
N LYS A 62 -12.12 -2.34 19.13
CA LYS A 62 -12.96 -1.37 19.87
C LYS A 62 -12.24 -0.03 20.13
N GLN A 63 -11.36 0.37 19.21
CA GLN A 63 -10.63 1.63 19.23
C GLN A 63 -10.72 2.29 17.85
N PRO A 64 -10.75 3.62 17.78
CA PRO A 64 -10.70 4.33 16.50
C PRO A 64 -9.45 3.96 15.71
N VAL A 65 -9.60 3.79 14.38
CA VAL A 65 -8.49 3.59 13.47
C VAL A 65 -8.49 4.73 12.46
N VAL A 66 -7.45 5.57 12.51
CA VAL A 66 -7.34 6.82 11.76
C VAL A 66 -6.40 6.62 10.58
N ILE A 67 -6.84 7.04 9.38
CA ILE A 67 -5.98 7.07 8.19
C ILE A 67 -5.23 8.41 8.16
N ASP A 68 -3.90 8.33 8.13
CA ASP A 68 -2.99 9.48 8.10
C ASP A 68 -2.25 9.50 6.75
N ASN A 69 -2.72 10.32 5.81
CA ASN A 69 -2.10 10.44 4.49
C ASN A 69 -0.86 11.34 4.57
N ARG A 70 0.35 10.80 4.33
CA ARG A 70 1.63 11.51 4.31
C ARG A 70 2.35 11.35 2.98
N PRO A 71 1.90 12.03 1.92
CA PRO A 71 2.46 11.90 0.58
C PRO A 71 3.80 12.62 0.45
N GLY A 72 4.63 12.15 -0.49
CA GLY A 72 5.85 12.83 -0.91
C GLY A 72 7.12 12.00 -0.75
N GLY A 73 8.21 12.48 -1.39
CA GLY A 73 9.50 11.82 -1.39
C GLY A 73 9.51 10.39 -1.93
N GLY A 74 8.58 10.01 -2.83
CA GLY A 74 8.47 8.62 -3.28
C GLY A 74 8.17 7.62 -2.15
N THR A 75 7.28 7.99 -1.22
CA THR A 75 6.91 7.28 0.02
C THR A 75 7.79 7.59 1.26
N THR A 76 8.94 8.23 1.06
CA THR A 76 9.95 8.47 2.13
C THR A 76 9.37 9.24 3.32
N ILE A 77 8.50 10.24 3.10
CA ILE A 77 7.93 11.06 4.18
C ILE A 77 7.06 10.19 5.10
N GLY A 78 6.17 9.37 4.53
CA GLY A 78 5.32 8.47 5.31
C GLY A 78 6.11 7.39 6.03
N ALA A 79 7.09 6.78 5.36
CA ALA A 79 7.94 5.75 5.95
C ALA A 79 8.78 6.31 7.10
N ALA A 80 9.43 7.46 6.93
CA ALA A 80 10.21 8.12 7.98
C ALA A 80 9.35 8.44 9.21
N ALA A 81 8.11 8.89 9.01
CA ALA A 81 7.21 9.18 10.11
C ALA A 81 6.92 7.95 10.98
N VAL A 82 6.78 6.76 10.39
CA VAL A 82 6.58 5.51 11.14
C VAL A 82 7.88 5.01 11.76
N ALA A 83 8.99 5.07 11.04
CA ALA A 83 10.30 4.68 11.55
C ALA A 83 10.72 5.49 12.80
N GLN A 84 10.26 6.74 12.92
CA GLN A 84 10.55 7.63 14.04
C GLN A 84 9.44 7.66 15.11
N ALA A 85 8.29 7.03 14.88
CA ALA A 85 7.20 6.95 15.85
C ALA A 85 7.60 6.05 17.04
N PRO A 86 6.89 6.09 18.19
CA PRO A 86 7.08 5.12 19.26
C PRO A 86 6.87 3.68 18.76
N ALA A 87 7.68 2.74 19.25
CA ALA A 87 7.55 1.31 18.93
C ALA A 87 6.47 0.64 19.83
N ASP A 88 5.28 1.21 19.87
CA ASP A 88 4.17 0.80 20.74
C ASP A 88 2.95 0.23 19.97
N GLY A 89 3.10 0.04 18.64
CA GLY A 89 2.08 -0.57 17.79
C GLY A 89 0.94 0.37 17.36
N TYR A 90 0.95 1.64 17.77
CA TYR A 90 -0.12 2.57 17.40
C TYR A 90 0.09 3.28 16.05
N PHE A 91 1.25 3.07 15.42
CA PHE A 91 1.51 3.55 14.06
C PHE A 91 1.79 2.37 13.13
N LEU A 92 0.86 2.10 12.25
CA LEU A 92 1.00 1.13 11.17
C LEU A 92 1.42 1.86 9.89
N PHE A 93 2.19 1.21 9.07
CA PHE A 93 2.56 1.71 7.75
C PHE A 93 1.94 0.83 6.67
N VAL A 94 1.17 1.42 5.77
CA VAL A 94 0.76 0.76 4.54
C VAL A 94 1.84 1.00 3.52
N ASN A 95 2.70 0.00 3.31
CA ASN A 95 3.68 0.09 2.25
C ASN A 95 3.09 -0.34 0.90
N ALA A 96 3.72 0.12 -0.16
CA ALA A 96 3.48 -0.32 -1.52
C ALA A 96 4.82 -0.64 -2.19
N SER A 97 4.78 -1.23 -3.39
CA SER A 97 5.98 -1.57 -4.17
C SER A 97 7.03 -0.46 -4.20
N SER A 98 6.58 0.80 -4.29
CA SER A 98 7.45 1.98 -4.34
C SER A 98 8.35 2.15 -3.11
N PHE A 99 7.93 1.66 -1.94
CA PHE A 99 8.74 1.73 -0.72
C PHE A 99 10.05 0.95 -0.88
N LEU A 100 10.00 -0.26 -1.43
CA LEU A 100 11.18 -1.08 -1.68
C LEU A 100 11.97 -0.62 -2.91
N ILE A 101 11.28 -0.23 -3.98
CA ILE A 101 11.90 0.33 -5.17
C ILE A 101 12.76 1.55 -4.80
N ASN A 102 12.21 2.48 -4.03
CA ASN A 102 12.92 3.69 -3.62
C ASN A 102 14.05 3.42 -2.62
N ALA A 103 13.96 2.34 -1.83
CA ALA A 103 15.07 1.90 -0.98
C ALA A 103 16.31 1.51 -1.79
N GLN A 104 16.15 1.06 -3.05
CA GLN A 104 17.25 0.75 -3.96
C GLN A 104 17.70 1.97 -4.79
N LEU A 105 16.77 2.83 -5.17
CA LEU A 105 17.06 3.95 -6.08
C LEU A 105 17.58 5.20 -5.34
N MET A 106 17.20 5.40 -4.09
CA MET A 106 17.50 6.62 -3.33
C MET A 106 18.64 6.40 -2.34
N LYS A 107 19.57 7.35 -2.30
CA LYS A 107 20.63 7.38 -1.30
C LYS A 107 20.24 8.31 -0.14
N GLY A 108 20.72 7.99 1.08
CA GLY A 108 20.54 8.86 2.25
C GLY A 108 19.10 8.89 2.76
N LEU A 109 18.37 7.79 2.67
CA LEU A 109 17.04 7.66 3.30
C LEU A 109 17.18 7.86 4.82
N PRO A 110 16.20 8.54 5.47
CA PRO A 110 16.22 8.76 6.92
C PRO A 110 15.75 7.53 7.72
N TYR A 111 15.75 6.35 7.12
CA TYR A 111 15.40 5.04 7.71
C TYR A 111 16.08 3.91 6.92
N ASP A 112 16.21 2.77 7.56
CA ASP A 112 16.62 1.49 6.94
C ASP A 112 15.36 0.65 6.68
N SER A 113 15.01 0.46 5.41
CA SER A 113 13.79 -0.26 5.02
C SER A 113 13.76 -1.72 5.46
N ALA A 114 14.91 -2.34 5.70
CA ALA A 114 15.03 -3.72 6.13
C ALA A 114 15.08 -3.88 7.66
N LYS A 115 15.54 -2.85 8.40
CA LYS A 115 15.78 -2.96 9.84
C LYS A 115 14.76 -2.21 10.70
N ASP A 116 14.21 -1.08 10.19
CA ASP A 116 13.35 -0.21 10.99
C ASP A 116 11.89 -0.63 10.98
N PHE A 117 11.53 -1.68 10.21
CA PHE A 117 10.15 -2.15 10.08
C PHE A 117 10.04 -3.66 10.28
N VAL A 118 8.92 -4.06 10.86
CA VAL A 118 8.49 -5.46 10.99
C VAL A 118 7.30 -5.68 10.05
N PRO A 119 7.38 -6.61 9.09
CA PRO A 119 6.25 -6.96 8.24
C PRO A 119 5.15 -7.66 9.05
N LEU A 120 3.89 -7.31 8.78
CA LEU A 120 2.72 -7.95 9.38
C LEU A 120 2.08 -8.92 8.39
N THR A 121 1.79 -8.44 7.18
CA THR A 121 1.17 -9.27 6.12
C THR A 121 1.25 -8.57 4.76
N LEU A 122 1.39 -9.34 3.70
CA LEU A 122 1.03 -8.91 2.35
C LEU A 122 -0.50 -8.91 2.25
N ALA A 123 -1.06 -7.73 2.06
CA ALA A 123 -2.51 -7.53 2.14
C ALA A 123 -3.20 -7.76 0.79
N ALA A 124 -2.70 -7.12 -0.27
CA ALA A 124 -3.34 -7.15 -1.57
C ALA A 124 -2.36 -6.84 -2.71
N SER A 125 -2.77 -7.16 -3.94
CA SER A 125 -2.16 -6.63 -5.15
C SER A 125 -3.22 -6.31 -6.20
N ASN A 126 -2.85 -5.52 -7.20
CA ASN A 126 -3.66 -5.29 -8.39
C ASN A 126 -2.77 -5.13 -9.64
N PRO A 127 -3.24 -5.53 -10.82
CA PRO A 127 -2.53 -5.23 -12.05
C PRO A 127 -2.58 -3.73 -12.36
N HIS A 128 -1.64 -3.27 -13.17
CA HIS A 128 -1.74 -1.96 -13.80
C HIS A 128 -2.63 -2.03 -15.05
N VAL A 129 -3.23 -0.90 -15.38
CA VAL A 129 -3.96 -0.68 -16.62
C VAL A 129 -3.41 0.56 -17.33
N LEU A 130 -3.16 0.45 -18.61
CA LEU A 130 -2.84 1.60 -19.46
C LEU A 130 -4.15 2.32 -19.79
N VAL A 131 -4.25 3.56 -19.33
CA VAL A 131 -5.35 4.46 -19.63
C VAL A 131 -4.87 5.66 -20.42
N ALA A 132 -5.73 6.19 -21.29
CA ALA A 132 -5.45 7.40 -22.07
C ALA A 132 -6.60 8.39 -21.98
N PHE A 133 -6.28 9.66 -22.23
CA PHE A 133 -7.26 10.73 -22.43
C PHE A 133 -8.20 10.39 -23.60
N ASN A 134 -9.51 10.43 -23.36
CA ASN A 134 -10.50 10.10 -24.40
C ASN A 134 -10.41 10.96 -25.65
N GLY A 135 -10.11 12.27 -25.47
CA GLY A 135 -9.92 13.19 -26.60
C GLY A 135 -8.65 12.97 -27.41
N LEU A 136 -7.81 11.99 -27.05
CA LEU A 136 -6.64 11.62 -27.83
C LEU A 136 -7.00 10.96 -29.17
N GLY A 137 -8.22 10.44 -29.29
CA GLY A 137 -8.71 9.82 -30.53
C GLY A 137 -8.15 8.43 -30.79
N VAL A 138 -7.68 7.72 -29.75
CA VAL A 138 -7.21 6.33 -29.84
C VAL A 138 -8.20 5.40 -29.15
N GLY A 139 -8.63 4.36 -29.83
CA GLY A 139 -9.59 3.38 -29.33
C GLY A 139 -8.97 2.10 -28.77
N ASN A 140 -7.69 1.85 -29.04
CA ASN A 140 -6.99 0.63 -28.63
C ASN A 140 -5.48 0.84 -28.46
N PHE A 141 -4.81 -0.16 -27.91
CA PHE A 141 -3.37 -0.10 -27.65
C PHE A 141 -2.51 0.09 -28.91
N ARG A 142 -2.89 -0.52 -30.04
CA ARG A 142 -2.12 -0.40 -31.30
C ARG A 142 -2.13 1.03 -31.84
N GLU A 143 -3.29 1.69 -31.83
CA GLU A 143 -3.43 3.09 -32.24
C GLU A 143 -2.65 4.02 -31.31
N PHE A 144 -2.74 3.78 -29.98
CA PHE A 144 -1.93 4.50 -29.00
C PHE A 144 -0.43 4.35 -29.28
N LEU A 145 0.04 3.13 -29.49
CA LEU A 145 1.45 2.84 -29.75
C LEU A 145 1.93 3.50 -31.04
N ALA A 146 1.14 3.44 -32.10
CA ALA A 146 1.46 4.12 -33.39
C ALA A 146 1.60 5.64 -33.21
N MET A 147 0.66 6.25 -32.47
CA MET A 147 0.69 7.68 -32.15
C MET A 147 1.89 8.04 -31.26
N ALA A 148 2.18 7.25 -30.24
CA ALA A 148 3.32 7.47 -29.35
C ALA A 148 4.65 7.39 -30.09
N LYS A 149 4.81 6.45 -31.03
CA LYS A 149 5.98 6.35 -31.90
C LYS A 149 6.12 7.56 -32.83
N GLN A 150 5.02 8.03 -33.37
CA GLN A 150 5.01 9.18 -34.31
C GLN A 150 5.31 10.49 -33.57
N LYS A 151 4.70 10.73 -32.42
CA LYS A 151 4.77 12.03 -31.73
C LYS A 151 5.93 12.12 -30.73
N GLY A 152 6.41 10.99 -30.23
CA GLY A 152 7.53 10.95 -29.28
C GLY A 152 7.30 11.85 -28.06
N ASN A 153 8.30 12.61 -27.69
CA ASN A 153 8.28 13.53 -26.54
C ASN A 153 7.32 14.73 -26.66
N ALA A 154 6.60 14.87 -27.78
CA ALA A 154 5.46 15.78 -27.86
C ALA A 154 4.23 15.24 -27.11
N MET A 155 4.26 13.98 -26.70
CA MET A 155 3.31 13.37 -25.76
C MET A 155 3.95 13.18 -24.39
N SER A 156 3.12 13.22 -23.35
CA SER A 156 3.53 12.97 -21.98
C SER A 156 2.71 11.87 -21.32
N TYR A 157 3.29 11.22 -20.32
CA TYR A 157 2.59 10.27 -19.48
C TYR A 157 2.72 10.64 -18.00
N ALA A 158 1.67 10.38 -17.24
CA ALA A 158 1.63 10.61 -15.81
C ALA A 158 2.08 9.36 -15.03
N SER A 159 2.70 9.57 -13.87
CA SER A 159 2.89 8.54 -12.84
C SER A 159 2.44 9.05 -11.47
N PHE A 160 2.22 8.15 -10.54
CA PHE A 160 1.92 8.51 -9.15
C PHE A 160 3.18 8.73 -8.29
N GLY A 161 4.31 9.04 -8.94
CA GLY A 161 5.56 9.48 -8.34
C GLY A 161 6.79 8.86 -9.00
N ASN A 162 7.93 9.53 -8.86
CA ASN A 162 9.23 8.99 -9.26
C ASN A 162 9.50 7.69 -8.47
N GLY A 163 9.99 6.64 -9.16
CA GLY A 163 10.21 5.33 -8.56
C GLY A 163 8.94 4.58 -8.16
N SER A 164 7.75 5.04 -8.57
CA SER A 164 6.52 4.28 -8.40
C SER A 164 6.49 3.07 -9.35
N SER A 165 5.73 2.03 -8.97
CA SER A 165 5.55 0.85 -9.84
C SER A 165 4.97 1.22 -11.21
N GLY A 166 4.04 2.17 -11.27
CA GLY A 166 3.51 2.68 -12.54
C GLY A 166 4.52 3.46 -13.37
N HIS A 167 5.44 4.22 -12.72
CA HIS A 167 6.54 4.88 -13.41
C HIS A 167 7.48 3.85 -14.07
N LEU A 168 8.01 2.91 -13.28
CA LEU A 168 8.94 1.91 -13.80
C LEU A 168 8.28 1.00 -14.85
N ALA A 169 7.01 0.64 -14.64
CA ALA A 169 6.27 -0.14 -15.61
C ALA A 169 6.06 0.63 -16.93
N PHE A 170 5.80 1.94 -16.88
CA PHE A 170 5.69 2.74 -18.10
C PHE A 170 7.04 2.89 -18.82
N GLU A 171 8.14 3.08 -18.08
CA GLU A 171 9.50 3.10 -18.66
C GLU A 171 9.85 1.74 -19.30
N LEU A 172 9.49 0.63 -18.65
CA LEU A 172 9.64 -0.70 -19.24
C LEU A 172 8.77 -0.84 -20.52
N LEU A 173 7.55 -0.32 -20.51
CA LEU A 173 6.67 -0.32 -21.68
C LEU A 173 7.30 0.46 -22.85
N LYS A 174 7.86 1.66 -22.58
CA LYS A 174 8.60 2.46 -23.56
C LYS A 174 9.76 1.68 -24.17
N LYS A 175 10.54 1.01 -23.33
CA LYS A 175 11.67 0.17 -23.78
C LYS A 175 11.21 -1.04 -24.58
N THR A 176 10.14 -1.73 -24.14
CA THR A 176 9.62 -2.94 -24.79
C THR A 176 9.11 -2.67 -26.20
N TYR A 177 8.47 -1.52 -26.41
CA TYR A 177 7.83 -1.19 -27.70
C TYR A 177 8.57 -0.11 -28.49
N ASP A 178 9.73 0.32 -28.01
CA ASP A 178 10.58 1.33 -28.64
C ASP A 178 9.83 2.61 -29.02
N PHE A 179 9.37 3.35 -27.99
CA PHE A 179 8.78 4.67 -28.15
C PHE A 179 9.22 5.62 -27.05
N GLN A 180 9.01 6.92 -27.25
CA GLN A 180 9.34 7.95 -26.27
C GLN A 180 8.10 8.73 -25.86
N MET A 181 8.03 9.13 -24.60
CA MET A 181 7.07 10.06 -24.03
C MET A 181 7.68 10.77 -22.84
N LEU A 182 7.32 12.03 -22.61
CA LEU A 182 7.81 12.82 -21.48
C LEU A 182 7.15 12.36 -20.17
N HIS A 183 7.93 12.09 -19.15
CA HIS A 183 7.41 11.72 -17.83
C HIS A 183 6.97 12.95 -17.02
N VAL A 184 5.77 12.90 -16.45
CA VAL A 184 5.21 13.90 -15.53
C VAL A 184 4.86 13.22 -14.19
N PRO A 185 5.67 13.39 -13.12
CA PRO A 185 5.42 12.77 -11.83
C PRO A 185 4.42 13.56 -10.98
N TYR A 186 3.52 12.85 -10.29
CA TYR A 186 2.54 13.36 -9.34
C TYR A 186 2.78 12.79 -7.94
N LYS A 187 2.13 13.35 -6.91
CA LYS A 187 2.21 12.85 -5.51
C LYS A 187 1.22 11.71 -5.20
N GLY A 188 0.57 11.14 -6.23
CA GLY A 188 -0.41 10.07 -6.11
C GLY A 188 -1.30 9.96 -7.34
N VAL A 189 -2.09 8.88 -7.39
CA VAL A 189 -2.97 8.55 -8.52
C VAL A 189 -4.06 9.62 -8.77
N PRO A 190 -4.73 10.20 -7.75
CA PRO A 190 -5.85 11.11 -8.00
C PRO A 190 -5.47 12.33 -8.83
N ALA A 191 -4.38 13.01 -8.48
CA ALA A 191 -3.91 14.20 -9.22
C ALA A 191 -3.46 13.83 -10.64
N ALA A 192 -2.69 12.74 -10.80
CA ALA A 192 -2.26 12.23 -12.10
C ALA A 192 -3.45 11.92 -13.01
N MET A 193 -4.45 11.22 -12.48
CA MET A 193 -5.64 10.82 -13.21
C MET A 193 -6.51 12.01 -13.62
N THR A 194 -6.62 13.04 -12.77
CA THR A 194 -7.32 14.28 -13.09
C THR A 194 -6.71 14.96 -14.31
N ASP A 195 -5.38 15.04 -14.38
CA ASP A 195 -4.68 15.66 -15.51
C ASP A 195 -4.76 14.82 -16.78
N VAL A 196 -4.80 13.48 -16.67
CA VAL A 196 -5.05 12.62 -17.82
C VAL A 196 -6.49 12.78 -18.33
N MET A 197 -7.49 12.84 -17.44
CA MET A 197 -8.88 13.11 -17.84
C MET A 197 -9.07 14.47 -18.50
N GLY A 198 -8.30 15.47 -18.05
CA GLY A 198 -8.30 16.82 -18.61
C GLY A 198 -7.50 16.97 -19.91
N GLY A 199 -6.74 15.95 -20.33
CA GLY A 199 -5.88 15.99 -21.52
C GLY A 199 -4.57 16.77 -21.34
N ASN A 200 -4.26 17.26 -20.12
CA ASN A 200 -2.99 17.90 -19.80
C ASN A 200 -1.82 16.91 -19.95
N VAL A 201 -2.06 15.64 -19.71
CA VAL A 201 -1.16 14.50 -19.92
C VAL A 201 -1.93 13.42 -20.69
N GLN A 202 -1.31 12.77 -21.66
CA GLN A 202 -2.01 11.93 -22.63
C GLN A 202 -2.32 10.53 -22.14
N ALA A 203 -1.49 9.96 -21.26
CA ALA A 203 -1.65 8.59 -20.81
C ALA A 203 -1.09 8.35 -19.40
N MET A 204 -1.45 7.22 -18.81
CA MET A 204 -0.93 6.75 -17.54
C MET A 204 -0.99 5.23 -17.49
N LEU A 205 0.04 4.57 -16.96
CA LEU A 205 -0.05 3.19 -16.50
C LEU A 205 -0.28 3.23 -14.99
N THR A 206 -1.48 2.88 -14.57
CA THR A 206 -1.95 3.10 -13.19
C THR A 206 -2.54 1.85 -12.57
N ASP A 207 -2.73 1.89 -11.26
CA ASP A 207 -3.47 0.87 -10.54
C ASP A 207 -4.89 0.71 -11.10
N LEU A 208 -5.35 -0.52 -11.17
CA LEU A 208 -6.67 -0.83 -11.70
C LEU A 208 -7.82 -0.23 -10.88
N PRO A 209 -7.84 -0.28 -9.52
CA PRO A 209 -8.99 0.18 -8.75
C PRO A 209 -9.44 1.63 -9.02
N PRO A 210 -8.58 2.64 -9.00
CA PRO A 210 -9.02 4.01 -9.30
C PRO A 210 -9.36 4.22 -10.79
N ALA A 211 -8.85 3.38 -11.70
CA ALA A 211 -9.15 3.46 -13.13
C ALA A 211 -10.54 2.90 -13.49
N VAL A 212 -11.00 1.86 -12.77
CA VAL A 212 -12.28 1.19 -13.06
C VAL A 212 -13.46 2.15 -13.21
N PRO A 213 -13.78 3.04 -12.27
CA PRO A 213 -14.91 3.96 -12.40
C PRO A 213 -14.70 4.97 -13.53
N GLN A 214 -13.49 5.36 -13.86
CA GLN A 214 -13.23 6.35 -14.91
C GLN A 214 -13.36 5.74 -16.31
N VAL A 215 -12.90 4.50 -16.48
CA VAL A 215 -13.06 3.75 -17.74
C VAL A 215 -14.52 3.37 -17.96
N LYS A 216 -15.19 2.81 -16.95
CA LYS A 216 -16.63 2.48 -17.04
C LYS A 216 -17.51 3.71 -17.27
N GLY A 217 -17.13 4.84 -16.69
CA GLY A 217 -17.81 6.13 -16.86
C GLY A 217 -17.46 6.85 -18.16
N GLY A 218 -16.63 6.26 -19.04
CA GLY A 218 -16.24 6.84 -20.32
C GLY A 218 -15.39 8.11 -20.20
N LYS A 219 -14.76 8.37 -19.06
CA LYS A 219 -13.87 9.52 -18.87
C LYS A 219 -12.43 9.25 -19.31
N LEU A 220 -12.03 7.99 -19.35
CA LEU A 220 -10.74 7.51 -19.83
C LEU A 220 -10.94 6.32 -20.75
N SER A 221 -10.07 6.19 -21.75
CA SER A 221 -9.95 4.99 -22.57
C SER A 221 -9.07 3.97 -21.85
N GLY A 222 -9.60 2.78 -21.53
CA GLY A 222 -8.84 1.64 -21.02
C GLY A 222 -8.25 0.87 -22.19
N LEU A 223 -6.92 0.95 -22.40
CA LEU A 223 -6.27 0.43 -23.60
C LEU A 223 -5.74 -0.98 -23.46
N ALA A 224 -5.13 -1.32 -22.31
CA ALA A 224 -4.63 -2.66 -22.02
C ALA A 224 -4.39 -2.88 -20.53
N ILE A 225 -4.63 -4.10 -20.04
CA ILE A 225 -4.31 -4.54 -18.67
C ILE A 225 -2.96 -5.27 -18.69
N ALA A 226 -2.11 -4.92 -17.73
CA ALA A 226 -0.78 -5.52 -17.54
C ALA A 226 -0.87 -6.82 -16.71
N ALA A 227 -1.53 -7.83 -17.26
CA ALA A 227 -1.73 -9.14 -16.66
C ALA A 227 -1.87 -10.22 -17.73
N ASP A 228 -1.79 -11.50 -17.32
CA ASP A 228 -1.98 -12.63 -18.22
C ASP A 228 -3.44 -12.85 -18.63
N GLN A 229 -4.38 -12.35 -17.80
CA GLN A 229 -5.83 -12.46 -18.01
C GLN A 229 -6.50 -11.11 -17.78
N ARG A 230 -7.66 -10.91 -18.42
CA ARG A 230 -8.49 -9.73 -18.18
C ARG A 230 -8.95 -9.68 -16.72
N SER A 231 -9.18 -8.48 -16.23
CA SER A 231 -9.78 -8.30 -14.92
C SER A 231 -11.32 -8.37 -15.00
N PRO A 232 -11.98 -9.09 -14.08
CA PRO A 232 -13.44 -9.03 -13.96
C PRO A 232 -13.96 -7.62 -13.66
N ALA A 233 -13.13 -6.73 -13.12
CA ALA A 233 -13.49 -5.34 -12.87
C ALA A 233 -13.58 -4.50 -14.15
N LEU A 234 -12.83 -4.87 -15.22
CA LEU A 234 -12.87 -4.25 -16.56
C LEU A 234 -12.85 -5.35 -17.65
N PRO A 235 -13.93 -6.11 -17.82
CA PRO A 235 -13.94 -7.28 -18.71
C PRO A 235 -13.74 -6.93 -20.19
N ASP A 236 -14.11 -5.72 -20.59
CA ASP A 236 -13.99 -5.26 -21.98
C ASP A 236 -12.58 -4.73 -22.31
N THR A 237 -11.75 -4.43 -21.30
CA THR A 237 -10.38 -3.98 -21.51
C THR A 237 -9.48 -5.21 -21.71
N PRO A 238 -8.82 -5.35 -22.90
CA PRO A 238 -7.96 -6.50 -23.18
C PRO A 238 -6.67 -6.48 -22.37
N THR A 239 -5.99 -7.61 -22.27
CA THR A 239 -4.58 -7.66 -21.83
C THR A 239 -3.68 -7.12 -22.95
N PHE A 240 -2.42 -6.75 -22.64
CA PHE A 240 -1.45 -6.35 -23.66
C PHE A 240 -1.30 -7.41 -24.77
N LYS A 241 -1.29 -8.69 -24.39
CA LYS A 241 -1.23 -9.82 -25.33
C LYS A 241 -2.46 -9.86 -26.26
N GLU A 242 -3.65 -9.75 -25.71
CA GLU A 242 -4.91 -9.75 -26.50
C GLU A 242 -5.02 -8.50 -27.40
N ALA A 243 -4.49 -7.36 -26.95
CA ALA A 243 -4.41 -6.13 -27.72
C ALA A 243 -3.38 -6.22 -28.88
N GLY A 244 -2.75 -7.38 -29.05
CA GLY A 244 -1.77 -7.66 -30.12
C GLY A 244 -0.35 -7.17 -29.81
N GLY A 245 -0.06 -6.94 -28.52
CA GLY A 245 1.27 -6.68 -28.02
C GLY A 245 1.98 -7.94 -27.50
N THR A 246 3.21 -7.75 -27.01
CA THR A 246 3.94 -8.76 -26.24
C THR A 246 3.26 -8.96 -24.87
N PRO A 247 3.29 -10.14 -24.28
CA PRO A 247 2.87 -10.31 -22.88
C PRO A 247 3.59 -9.32 -21.97
N PHE A 248 2.82 -8.56 -21.20
CA PHE A 248 3.35 -7.54 -20.31
C PHE A 248 2.60 -7.64 -18.98
N VAL A 249 3.32 -8.02 -17.91
CA VAL A 249 2.76 -8.18 -16.57
C VAL A 249 3.40 -7.16 -15.65
N SER A 250 2.58 -6.38 -15.00
CA SER A 250 3.02 -5.41 -14.00
C SER A 250 1.93 -5.22 -12.95
N ARG A 251 2.33 -5.21 -11.67
CA ARG A 251 1.42 -5.13 -10.53
C ARG A 251 1.95 -4.20 -9.45
N SER A 252 1.04 -3.51 -8.79
CA SER A 252 1.29 -2.96 -7.46
C SER A 252 0.91 -3.99 -6.41
N TRP A 253 1.63 -4.00 -5.29
CA TRP A 253 1.28 -4.77 -4.10
C TRP A 253 1.31 -3.87 -2.87
N TYR A 254 0.57 -4.26 -1.85
CA TYR A 254 0.36 -3.51 -0.61
C TYR A 254 0.49 -4.44 0.57
N GLY A 255 1.16 -3.97 1.60
CA GLY A 255 1.30 -4.70 2.84
C GLY A 255 1.22 -3.77 4.05
N PHE A 256 1.10 -4.35 5.22
CA PHE A 256 1.16 -3.65 6.49
C PHE A 256 2.46 -3.95 7.19
N LEU A 257 3.07 -2.90 7.72
CA LEU A 257 4.27 -2.96 8.53
C LEU A 257 4.04 -2.15 9.82
N VAL A 258 4.86 -2.45 10.82
CA VAL A 258 4.95 -1.70 12.07
C VAL A 258 6.41 -1.37 12.34
N ARG A 259 6.70 -0.38 13.19
CA ARG A 259 8.07 -0.06 13.57
C ARG A 259 8.76 -1.23 14.25
N SER A 260 10.03 -1.45 13.93
CA SER A 260 10.90 -2.40 14.63
C SER A 260 11.03 -2.04 16.12
N GLY A 261 11.10 -3.08 16.98
CA GLY A 261 11.06 -2.91 18.42
C GLY A 261 9.65 -2.86 19.02
N THR A 262 8.59 -2.94 18.21
CA THR A 262 7.22 -3.15 18.73
C THR A 262 7.14 -4.49 19.47
N PRO A 263 6.56 -4.56 20.68
CA PRO A 263 6.45 -5.79 21.45
C PRO A 263 5.80 -6.92 20.66
N PRO A 264 6.36 -8.15 20.69
CA PRO A 264 5.88 -9.28 19.88
C PRO A 264 4.40 -9.61 20.08
N GLU A 265 3.87 -9.45 21.29
CA GLU A 265 2.46 -9.65 21.61
C GLU A 265 1.56 -8.64 20.90
N ILE A 266 2.00 -7.39 20.74
CA ILE A 266 1.27 -6.35 19.99
C ILE A 266 1.33 -6.64 18.50
N VAL A 267 2.51 -7.02 17.98
CA VAL A 267 2.69 -7.45 16.56
C VAL A 267 1.71 -8.57 16.24
N LYS A 268 1.63 -9.58 17.12
CA LYS A 268 0.72 -10.72 16.94
C LYS A 268 -0.76 -10.32 16.92
N VAL A 269 -1.19 -9.42 17.82
CA VAL A 269 -2.57 -8.90 17.84
C VAL A 269 -2.88 -8.18 16.53
N LEU A 270 -2.03 -7.23 16.10
CA LEU A 270 -2.21 -6.47 14.87
C LEU A 270 -2.26 -7.37 13.64
N GLN A 271 -1.29 -8.28 13.50
CA GLN A 271 -1.23 -9.24 12.41
C GLN A 271 -2.50 -10.09 12.36
N THR A 272 -2.90 -10.68 13.49
CA THR A 272 -4.08 -11.53 13.56
C THR A 272 -5.35 -10.82 13.11
N GLU A 273 -5.58 -9.60 13.59
CA GLU A 273 -6.80 -8.86 13.26
C GLU A 273 -6.77 -8.30 11.83
N ILE A 274 -5.60 -7.89 11.30
CA ILE A 274 -5.47 -7.50 9.89
C ILE A 274 -5.73 -8.69 8.96
N VAL A 275 -5.14 -9.86 9.24
CA VAL A 275 -5.34 -11.08 8.45
C VAL A 275 -6.80 -11.52 8.47
N LYS A 276 -7.47 -11.50 9.65
CA LYS A 276 -8.91 -11.77 9.74
C LYS A 276 -9.74 -10.79 8.89
N ALA A 277 -9.41 -9.49 8.94
CA ALA A 277 -10.07 -8.48 8.13
C ALA A 277 -9.94 -8.80 6.63
N LEU A 278 -8.74 -9.15 6.17
CA LEU A 278 -8.46 -9.49 4.78
C LEU A 278 -9.15 -10.79 4.32
N HIS A 279 -9.43 -11.71 5.24
CA HIS A 279 -10.19 -12.93 4.97
C HIS A 279 -11.72 -12.76 5.12
N ASN A 280 -12.20 -11.59 5.55
CA ASN A 280 -13.64 -11.32 5.62
C ASN A 280 -14.24 -11.39 4.20
N PRO A 281 -15.27 -12.22 3.95
CA PRO A 281 -15.85 -12.37 2.62
C PRO A 281 -16.33 -11.06 2.00
N GLY A 282 -17.03 -10.21 2.78
CA GLY A 282 -17.55 -8.93 2.28
C GLY A 282 -16.43 -7.95 1.89
N LEU A 283 -15.31 -7.94 2.64
CA LEU A 283 -14.14 -7.13 2.28
C LEU A 283 -13.46 -7.68 1.02
N LYS A 284 -13.28 -9.00 0.92
CA LYS A 284 -12.72 -9.65 -0.28
C LYS A 284 -13.53 -9.34 -1.53
N ASP A 285 -14.85 -9.46 -1.45
CA ASP A 285 -15.73 -9.20 -2.59
C ASP A 285 -15.69 -7.72 -3.01
N LYS A 286 -15.69 -6.80 -2.03
CA LYS A 286 -15.55 -5.36 -2.27
C LYS A 286 -14.23 -5.04 -3.00
N LEU A 287 -13.11 -5.58 -2.53
CA LEU A 287 -11.79 -5.32 -3.12
C LEU A 287 -11.64 -6.01 -4.48
N ARG A 288 -12.14 -7.23 -4.65
CA ARG A 288 -12.18 -7.93 -5.93
C ARG A 288 -13.00 -7.18 -6.98
N ALA A 289 -14.16 -6.64 -6.61
CA ALA A 289 -15.00 -5.82 -7.50
C ALA A 289 -14.27 -4.55 -7.96
N ALA A 290 -13.36 -4.03 -7.15
CA ALA A 290 -12.47 -2.94 -7.51
C ALA A 290 -11.24 -3.37 -8.32
N GLY A 291 -11.01 -4.67 -8.51
CA GLY A 291 -9.87 -5.20 -9.27
C GLY A 291 -8.62 -5.47 -8.43
N MET A 292 -8.78 -5.73 -7.13
CA MET A 292 -7.70 -6.14 -6.22
C MET A 292 -7.83 -7.61 -5.83
N ASP A 293 -6.71 -8.30 -5.82
CA ASP A 293 -6.56 -9.64 -5.21
C ASP A 293 -6.10 -9.46 -3.76
N THR A 294 -6.80 -10.09 -2.81
CA THR A 294 -6.45 -10.06 -1.38
C THR A 294 -5.75 -11.35 -0.96
N TYR A 295 -4.77 -11.24 -0.06
CA TYR A 295 -3.96 -12.36 0.42
C TYR A 295 -4.15 -12.59 1.92
N GLY A 296 -3.52 -11.81 2.79
CA GLY A 296 -3.47 -12.05 4.24
C GLY A 296 -2.46 -13.15 4.57
N THR A 297 -1.22 -12.99 4.08
CA THR A 297 -0.11 -13.94 4.28
C THR A 297 0.40 -13.93 5.72
N SER A 298 1.23 -14.90 6.08
CA SER A 298 2.05 -14.81 7.29
C SER A 298 3.08 -13.66 7.18
N ALA A 299 3.66 -13.28 8.31
CA ALA A 299 4.75 -12.29 8.32
C ALA A 299 6.00 -12.82 7.60
N GLU A 300 6.32 -14.11 7.81
CA GLU A 300 7.46 -14.76 7.17
C GLU A 300 7.32 -14.82 5.65
N GLU A 301 6.12 -15.17 5.14
CA GLU A 301 5.86 -15.15 3.71
C GLU A 301 6.00 -13.74 3.12
N PHE A 302 5.51 -12.73 3.83
CA PHE A 302 5.65 -11.34 3.38
C PHE A 302 7.10 -10.85 3.46
N ASP A 303 7.83 -11.20 4.51
CA ASP A 303 9.26 -10.90 4.64
C ASP A 303 10.05 -11.52 3.48
N GLY A 304 9.75 -12.76 3.12
CA GLY A 304 10.32 -13.41 1.95
C GLY A 304 10.11 -12.64 0.64
N VAL A 305 8.93 -12.06 0.43
CA VAL A 305 8.65 -11.20 -0.73
C VAL A 305 9.48 -9.91 -0.68
N ILE A 306 9.60 -9.29 0.50
CA ILE A 306 10.41 -8.08 0.71
C ILE A 306 11.88 -8.37 0.40
N VAL A 307 12.43 -9.44 0.95
CA VAL A 307 13.85 -9.84 0.78
C VAL A 307 14.16 -10.13 -0.69
N VAL A 308 13.32 -10.90 -1.39
CA VAL A 308 13.52 -11.19 -2.82
C VAL A 308 13.57 -9.92 -3.65
N LEU A 309 12.65 -8.97 -3.41
CA LEU A 309 12.62 -7.70 -4.15
C LEU A 309 13.83 -6.81 -3.85
N ILE A 310 14.41 -6.88 -2.65
CA ILE A 310 15.62 -6.13 -2.29
C ILE A 310 16.87 -6.74 -2.95
N ILE A 311 16.94 -8.06 -3.10
CA ILE A 311 18.13 -8.75 -3.62
C ILE A 311 18.16 -8.78 -5.15
N THR A 312 16.99 -8.79 -5.81
CA THR A 312 16.88 -8.93 -7.28
C THR A 312 16.72 -7.62 -8.04
N ALA A 313 16.64 -6.49 -7.36
CA ALA A 313 16.56 -5.15 -7.95
C ALA A 313 17.97 -4.51 -8.06
#